data_4af3292f9abc7c7268b8b15f7178a99f
#
_entry.id   4af3292f9abc7c7268b8b15f7178a99f
#
_cell.length_a   1.000
_cell.length_b   1.000
_cell.length_c   1.000
_cell.angle_alpha   90.00
_cell.angle_beta   90.00
_cell.angle_gamma   90.00
#
_symmetry.space_group_name_H-M   'P 1'
#
loop_
_entity.id
_entity.type
_entity.pdbx_description
1 polymer ?
#
loop_
_entity_poly.entity_id
_entity_poly.type
_entity_poly.pdbx_seq_one_letter_code
_entity_poly.pdbx_strand_id
1 'polypeptide(L)'
;MLFNSVEFIFGFFPIAALVFFGIARRSHMAAAAWLALASLFFYGWWNWAYVPLLVASAAFNYVCGLHLARFVRARRSRAAGALLAFAVGANLLLLGYFKYANFFLGIWGSVSGNASGIGQIILPLGISFFTFTQIAFLADVYRGYVKEYNPIHYGLFVTYFPHLIAGPILHHREMMPQFQEARTYRLNLEAVAIGLTIFFIGLFKKTVIADGVAPYASPLFLNPGAPDLLAAWGGALAYTFQLYFDFSGYSDMAIGLSRVFGVKLPLNFDSPYKALNMIEFWRRWHMTLSRFLRDYLYISLGGNRKGTARRYLNLFVTMLLGGLWHGAGWTFIFWGGLHGVYLVVNHGWLALRRRLGQDPERTTTGGRVFARAITFVAVVVAWVFFRATSLDDALAILRGMVGLNGVSIPATLATYLTPSMRAALDHWGMTFPLGGGSRLVVQYSWIVALLPLVMLAPNTQEILGRFQPALNFHDGRRLVRLSWRPTPAWAAIVATLTACGLLSLTRVSEFLYYQF
;
A
#
# COMPACT_ATOMS: atom_id res chain seq x y z
N MET A 1 -14.13 9.17 -6.94
CA MET A 1 -14.55 9.57 -5.57
C MET A 1 -13.53 9.03 -4.57
N LEU A 2 -13.20 9.75 -3.51
CA LEU A 2 -12.29 9.26 -2.46
C LEU A 2 -13.08 8.83 -1.24
N PHE A 3 -12.59 7.83 -0.48
CA PHE A 3 -13.25 7.39 0.76
C PHE A 3 -13.29 8.48 1.83
N ASN A 4 -12.32 9.38 1.82
CA ASN A 4 -12.23 10.54 2.71
C ASN A 4 -12.85 11.80 2.10
N SER A 5 -13.93 11.68 1.34
CA SER A 5 -14.71 12.82 0.84
C SER A 5 -16.12 12.87 1.46
N VAL A 6 -16.67 14.07 1.54
CA VAL A 6 -18.03 14.30 2.08
C VAL A 6 -19.08 13.58 1.23
N GLU A 7 -18.93 13.64 -0.10
CA GLU A 7 -19.83 13.00 -1.07
C GLU A 7 -19.84 11.48 -0.90
N PHE A 8 -18.67 10.89 -0.56
CA PHE A 8 -18.59 9.46 -0.31
C PHE A 8 -19.24 9.08 1.02
N ILE A 9 -18.84 9.74 2.10
CA ILE A 9 -19.24 9.35 3.47
C ILE A 9 -20.73 9.57 3.71
N PHE A 10 -21.27 10.70 3.28
CA PHE A 10 -22.65 11.10 3.57
C PHE A 10 -23.62 10.87 2.41
N GLY A 11 -23.14 10.68 1.19
CA GLY A 11 -23.96 10.45 0.00
C GLY A 11 -23.85 9.01 -0.52
N PHE A 12 -22.75 8.73 -1.23
CA PHE A 12 -22.61 7.48 -1.97
C PHE A 12 -22.70 6.23 -1.10
N PHE A 13 -21.91 6.15 -0.03
CA PHE A 13 -21.83 4.92 0.78
C PHE A 13 -23.15 4.57 1.47
N PRO A 14 -23.85 5.51 2.17
CA PRO A 14 -25.16 5.21 2.74
C PRO A 14 -26.20 4.76 1.70
N ILE A 15 -26.27 5.44 0.55
CA ILE A 15 -27.21 5.08 -0.52
C ILE A 15 -26.88 3.68 -1.08
N ALA A 16 -25.60 3.42 -1.37
CA ALA A 16 -25.16 2.12 -1.88
C ALA A 16 -25.53 0.98 -0.92
N ALA A 17 -25.32 1.18 0.39
CA ALA A 17 -25.62 0.18 1.42
C ALA A 17 -27.13 -0.01 1.62
N LEU A 18 -27.91 1.06 1.74
CA LEU A 18 -29.36 0.98 1.94
C LEU A 18 -30.05 0.28 0.78
N VAL A 19 -29.70 0.65 -0.46
CA VAL A 19 -30.29 0.04 -1.65
C VAL A 19 -29.84 -1.42 -1.78
N PHE A 20 -28.56 -1.74 -1.50
CA PHE A 20 -28.06 -3.12 -1.50
C PHE A 20 -28.88 -4.01 -0.56
N PHE A 21 -29.01 -3.66 0.71
CA PHE A 21 -29.77 -4.46 1.68
C PHE A 21 -31.29 -4.43 1.40
N GLY A 22 -31.83 -3.35 0.82
CA GLY A 22 -33.21 -3.27 0.37
C GLY A 22 -33.53 -4.27 -0.73
N ILE A 23 -32.71 -4.31 -1.77
CA ILE A 23 -32.84 -5.26 -2.90
C ILE A 23 -32.56 -6.70 -2.45
N ALA A 24 -31.58 -6.89 -1.56
CA ALA A 24 -31.17 -8.21 -1.06
C ALA A 24 -32.31 -9.00 -0.39
N ARG A 25 -33.31 -8.31 0.15
CA ARG A 25 -34.52 -8.94 0.71
C ARG A 25 -35.33 -9.71 -0.35
N ARG A 26 -35.20 -9.34 -1.63
CA ARG A 26 -35.95 -9.94 -2.75
C ARG A 26 -35.06 -10.81 -3.63
N SER A 27 -33.83 -10.38 -3.93
CA SER A 27 -32.92 -11.09 -4.82
C SER A 27 -31.46 -10.78 -4.48
N HIS A 28 -30.71 -11.80 -4.11
CA HIS A 28 -29.27 -11.72 -3.88
C HIS A 28 -28.50 -11.32 -5.15
N MET A 29 -28.92 -11.88 -6.30
CA MET A 29 -28.27 -11.58 -7.58
C MET A 29 -28.48 -10.12 -8.02
N ALA A 30 -29.70 -9.59 -7.82
CA ALA A 30 -29.98 -8.20 -8.12
C ALA A 30 -29.22 -7.23 -7.17
N ALA A 31 -29.07 -7.61 -5.90
CA ALA A 31 -28.23 -6.84 -4.96
C ALA A 31 -26.75 -6.85 -5.35
N ALA A 32 -26.23 -8.01 -5.79
CA ALA A 32 -24.87 -8.10 -6.31
C ALA A 32 -24.68 -7.25 -7.58
N ALA A 33 -25.64 -7.28 -8.50
CA ALA A 33 -25.64 -6.44 -9.71
C ALA A 33 -25.70 -4.95 -9.37
N TRP A 34 -26.54 -4.54 -8.40
CA TRP A 34 -26.55 -3.17 -7.88
C TRP A 34 -25.20 -2.74 -7.36
N LEU A 35 -24.54 -3.58 -6.55
CA LEU A 35 -23.23 -3.27 -5.98
C LEU A 35 -22.16 -3.14 -7.06
N ALA A 36 -22.23 -3.93 -8.14
CA ALA A 36 -21.35 -3.78 -9.30
C ALA A 36 -21.60 -2.46 -10.05
N LEU A 37 -22.86 -2.08 -10.27
CA LEU A 37 -23.21 -0.80 -10.88
C LEU A 37 -22.79 0.39 -10.02
N ALA A 38 -23.02 0.34 -8.71
CA ALA A 38 -22.57 1.35 -7.78
C ALA A 38 -21.02 1.47 -7.80
N SER A 39 -20.31 0.35 -7.96
CA SER A 39 -18.85 0.36 -8.08
C SER A 39 -18.37 1.01 -9.38
N LEU A 40 -19.05 0.78 -10.50
CA LEU A 40 -18.77 1.47 -11.76
C LEU A 40 -19.06 2.98 -11.66
N PHE A 41 -20.15 3.36 -10.98
CA PHE A 41 -20.45 4.77 -10.70
C PHE A 41 -19.33 5.41 -9.83
N PHE A 42 -18.90 4.74 -8.76
CA PHE A 42 -17.78 5.19 -7.91
C PHE A 42 -16.51 5.42 -8.72
N TYR A 43 -16.18 4.51 -9.63
CA TYR A 43 -15.03 4.64 -10.53
C TYR A 43 -15.19 5.80 -11.51
N GLY A 44 -16.35 5.91 -12.17
CA GLY A 44 -16.68 6.94 -13.13
C GLY A 44 -16.68 8.35 -12.56
N TRP A 45 -16.92 8.51 -11.24
CA TRP A 45 -16.86 9.80 -10.56
C TRP A 45 -15.52 10.53 -10.76
N TRP A 46 -14.44 9.79 -10.90
CA TRP A 46 -13.15 10.36 -11.24
C TRP A 46 -13.07 10.78 -12.72
N ASN A 47 -13.41 9.88 -13.64
CA ASN A 47 -13.48 10.15 -15.07
C ASN A 47 -14.29 9.08 -15.80
N TRP A 48 -15.45 9.46 -16.31
CA TRP A 48 -16.37 8.56 -17.01
C TRP A 48 -15.79 7.96 -18.30
N ALA A 49 -14.85 8.66 -18.96
CA ALA A 49 -14.20 8.17 -20.18
C ALA A 49 -13.44 6.84 -19.98
N TYR A 50 -13.04 6.51 -18.76
CA TYR A 50 -12.33 5.26 -18.46
C TYR A 50 -13.23 4.11 -17.99
N VAL A 51 -14.52 4.34 -17.74
CA VAL A 51 -15.48 3.27 -17.41
C VAL A 51 -15.58 2.24 -18.54
N PRO A 52 -15.73 2.63 -19.83
CA PRO A 52 -15.73 1.67 -20.94
C PRO A 52 -14.45 0.83 -21.00
N LEU A 53 -13.28 1.41 -20.73
CA LEU A 53 -12.00 0.69 -20.68
C LEU A 53 -12.01 -0.40 -19.60
N LEU A 54 -12.45 -0.06 -18.38
CA LEU A 54 -12.55 -1.01 -17.27
C LEU A 54 -13.53 -2.16 -17.61
N VAL A 55 -14.71 -1.83 -18.15
CA VAL A 55 -15.72 -2.82 -18.54
C VAL A 55 -15.22 -3.70 -19.68
N ALA A 56 -14.61 -3.12 -20.72
CA ALA A 56 -14.05 -3.87 -21.84
C ALA A 56 -12.92 -4.81 -21.39
N SER A 57 -12.02 -4.33 -20.51
CA SER A 57 -10.97 -5.16 -19.93
C SER A 57 -11.55 -6.31 -19.11
N ALA A 58 -12.56 -6.04 -18.27
CA ALA A 58 -13.23 -7.09 -17.49
C ALA A 58 -13.92 -8.12 -18.38
N ALA A 59 -14.67 -7.68 -19.41
CA ALA A 59 -15.34 -8.56 -20.36
C ALA A 59 -14.33 -9.42 -21.15
N PHE A 60 -13.25 -8.83 -21.66
CA PHE A 60 -12.16 -9.53 -22.35
C PHE A 60 -11.59 -10.66 -21.49
N ASN A 61 -11.19 -10.34 -20.25
CA ASN A 61 -10.58 -11.32 -19.35
C ASN A 61 -11.57 -12.41 -18.90
N TYR A 62 -12.85 -12.05 -18.72
CA TYR A 62 -13.90 -13.01 -18.43
C TYR A 62 -14.07 -14.03 -19.58
N VAL A 63 -14.19 -13.54 -20.82
CA VAL A 63 -14.32 -14.39 -22.01
C VAL A 63 -13.08 -15.27 -22.18
N CYS A 64 -11.88 -14.72 -22.08
CA CYS A 64 -10.63 -15.49 -22.08
C CYS A 64 -10.63 -16.56 -20.98
N GLY A 65 -11.10 -16.22 -19.77
CA GLY A 65 -11.22 -17.16 -18.65
C GLY A 65 -12.16 -18.33 -18.95
N LEU A 66 -13.32 -18.08 -19.58
CA LEU A 66 -14.26 -19.13 -19.98
C LEU A 66 -13.65 -20.08 -21.03
N HIS A 67 -13.00 -19.54 -22.06
CA HIS A 67 -12.33 -20.37 -23.07
C HIS A 67 -11.15 -21.15 -22.49
N LEU A 68 -10.35 -20.49 -21.63
CA LEU A 68 -9.24 -21.12 -20.94
C LEU A 68 -9.73 -22.31 -20.08
N ALA A 69 -10.82 -22.14 -19.34
CA ALA A 69 -11.42 -23.21 -18.56
C ALA A 69 -11.87 -24.40 -19.44
N ARG A 70 -12.42 -24.12 -20.63
CA ARG A 70 -12.79 -25.16 -21.61
C ARG A 70 -11.56 -25.94 -22.08
N PHE A 71 -10.46 -25.25 -22.44
CA PHE A 71 -9.23 -25.89 -22.87
C PHE A 71 -8.57 -26.71 -21.77
N VAL A 72 -8.56 -26.21 -20.54
CA VAL A 72 -8.03 -26.94 -19.38
C VAL A 72 -8.84 -28.21 -19.10
N ARG A 73 -10.18 -28.13 -19.11
CA ARG A 73 -11.06 -29.30 -18.97
C ARG A 73 -10.89 -30.31 -20.09
N ALA A 74 -10.72 -29.85 -21.33
CA ALA A 74 -10.47 -30.68 -22.52
C ALA A 74 -9.02 -31.20 -22.58
N ARG A 75 -8.17 -30.94 -21.58
CA ARG A 75 -6.73 -31.30 -21.52
C ARG A 75 -5.91 -30.81 -22.71
N ARG A 76 -6.33 -29.73 -23.37
CA ARG A 76 -5.62 -29.10 -24.50
C ARG A 76 -4.54 -28.12 -23.96
N SER A 77 -3.47 -28.66 -23.37
CA SER A 77 -2.46 -27.88 -22.63
C SER A 77 -1.76 -26.82 -23.49
N ARG A 78 -1.45 -27.10 -24.77
CA ARG A 78 -0.83 -26.11 -25.69
C ARG A 78 -1.76 -24.93 -25.97
N ALA A 79 -3.03 -25.20 -26.30
CA ALA A 79 -4.02 -24.15 -26.56
C ALA A 79 -4.31 -23.33 -25.29
N ALA A 80 -4.41 -23.98 -24.14
CA ALA A 80 -4.56 -23.30 -22.85
C ALA A 80 -3.36 -22.38 -22.53
N GLY A 81 -2.12 -22.87 -22.73
CA GLY A 81 -0.91 -22.09 -22.54
C GLY A 81 -0.81 -20.89 -23.49
N ALA A 82 -1.14 -21.09 -24.78
CA ALA A 82 -1.15 -20.01 -25.77
C ALA A 82 -2.19 -18.94 -25.45
N LEU A 83 -3.42 -19.33 -25.06
CA LEU A 83 -4.46 -18.38 -24.68
C LEU A 83 -4.10 -17.63 -23.40
N LEU A 84 -3.52 -18.29 -22.39
CA LEU A 84 -3.03 -17.63 -21.19
C LEU A 84 -1.96 -16.59 -21.54
N ALA A 85 -0.95 -16.97 -22.34
CA ALA A 85 0.12 -16.06 -22.75
C ALA A 85 -0.43 -14.86 -23.53
N PHE A 86 -1.36 -15.07 -24.45
CA PHE A 86 -2.04 -14.00 -25.18
C PHE A 86 -2.80 -13.05 -24.23
N ALA A 87 -3.64 -13.58 -23.34
CA ALA A 87 -4.46 -12.76 -22.46
C ALA A 87 -3.62 -12.00 -21.43
N VAL A 88 -2.57 -12.63 -20.84
CA VAL A 88 -1.62 -11.96 -19.96
C VAL A 88 -0.83 -10.91 -20.73
N GLY A 89 -0.35 -11.22 -21.93
CA GLY A 89 0.35 -10.28 -22.81
C GLY A 89 -0.50 -9.05 -23.13
N ALA A 90 -1.77 -9.23 -23.49
CA ALA A 90 -2.71 -8.13 -23.74
C ALA A 90 -2.90 -7.23 -22.51
N ASN A 91 -3.05 -7.81 -21.32
CA ASN A 91 -3.14 -7.05 -20.07
C ASN A 91 -1.86 -6.26 -19.77
N LEU A 92 -0.69 -6.87 -19.98
CA LEU A 92 0.61 -6.21 -19.77
C LEU A 92 0.87 -5.12 -20.81
N LEU A 93 0.44 -5.31 -22.07
CA LEU A 93 0.54 -4.29 -23.11
C LEU A 93 -0.37 -3.09 -22.81
N LEU A 94 -1.60 -3.35 -22.36
CA LEU A 94 -2.52 -2.28 -21.92
C LEU A 94 -1.93 -1.47 -20.76
N LEU A 95 -1.42 -2.14 -19.74
CA LEU A 95 -0.73 -1.51 -18.62
C LEU A 95 0.52 -0.77 -19.10
N GLY A 96 1.30 -1.38 -20.00
CA GLY A 96 2.50 -0.82 -20.59
C GLY A 96 2.23 0.49 -21.33
N TYR A 97 1.19 0.52 -22.12
CA TYR A 97 0.78 1.73 -22.85
C TYR A 97 0.43 2.88 -21.89
N PHE A 98 -0.45 2.66 -20.95
CA PHE A 98 -0.88 3.75 -20.07
C PHE A 98 0.16 4.16 -19.03
N LYS A 99 0.97 3.23 -18.54
CA LYS A 99 1.90 3.52 -17.43
C LYS A 99 3.31 3.87 -17.89
N TYR A 100 3.82 3.22 -18.94
CA TYR A 100 5.23 3.36 -19.32
C TYR A 100 5.48 4.11 -20.61
N ALA A 101 4.46 4.38 -21.45
CA ALA A 101 4.67 5.05 -22.72
C ALA A 101 5.33 6.43 -22.53
N ASN A 102 4.81 7.27 -21.62
CA ASN A 102 5.40 8.58 -21.34
C ASN A 102 6.86 8.49 -20.88
N PHE A 103 7.21 7.49 -20.08
CA PHE A 103 8.58 7.26 -19.62
C PHE A 103 9.53 6.89 -20.77
N PHE A 104 9.13 5.96 -21.63
CA PHE A 104 9.95 5.60 -22.80
C PHE A 104 10.02 6.72 -23.83
N LEU A 105 8.95 7.47 -24.03
CA LEU A 105 8.96 8.65 -24.91
C LEU A 105 9.88 9.76 -24.37
N GLY A 106 9.93 9.94 -23.05
CA GLY A 106 10.86 10.85 -22.39
C GLY A 106 12.33 10.43 -22.60
N ILE A 107 12.64 9.13 -22.44
CA ILE A 107 13.98 8.60 -22.72
C ILE A 107 14.34 8.79 -24.21
N TRP A 108 13.41 8.47 -25.12
CA TRP A 108 13.63 8.66 -26.56
C TRP A 108 13.88 10.13 -26.89
N GLY A 109 13.11 11.05 -26.34
CA GLY A 109 13.28 12.49 -26.52
C GLY A 109 14.65 12.99 -26.05
N SER A 110 15.13 12.49 -24.90
CA SER A 110 16.45 12.86 -24.36
C SER A 110 17.62 12.33 -25.19
N VAL A 111 17.45 11.17 -25.88
CA VAL A 111 18.48 10.58 -26.74
C VAL A 111 18.44 11.13 -28.15
N SER A 112 17.25 11.33 -28.72
CA SER A 112 17.06 11.76 -30.11
C SER A 112 17.08 13.29 -30.30
N GLY A 113 16.98 14.08 -29.22
CA GLY A 113 16.83 15.54 -29.28
C GLY A 113 15.45 16.01 -29.78
N ASN A 114 14.55 15.09 -30.11
CA ASN A 114 13.22 15.42 -30.65
C ASN A 114 12.14 15.16 -29.60
N ALA A 115 11.31 16.18 -29.31
CA ALA A 115 10.12 15.97 -28.51
C ALA A 115 9.14 15.05 -29.26
N SER A 116 8.62 14.03 -28.58
CA SER A 116 7.56 13.19 -29.14
C SER A 116 6.32 14.06 -29.37
N GLY A 117 5.77 14.08 -30.56
CA GLY A 117 4.49 14.79 -30.87
C GLY A 117 3.25 14.13 -30.26
N ILE A 118 3.43 13.12 -29.41
CA ILE A 118 2.36 12.41 -28.70
C ILE A 118 2.08 13.17 -27.40
N GLY A 119 0.82 13.61 -27.22
CA GLY A 119 0.38 14.28 -26.00
C GLY A 119 0.55 13.38 -24.76
N GLN A 120 0.54 13.99 -23.58
CA GLN A 120 0.68 13.26 -22.32
C GLN A 120 -0.45 12.24 -22.13
N ILE A 121 -0.07 10.96 -21.99
CA ILE A 121 -1.00 9.86 -21.73
C ILE A 121 -1.35 9.88 -20.24
N ILE A 122 -2.65 10.06 -19.93
CA ILE A 122 -3.15 10.08 -18.56
C ILE A 122 -3.37 8.64 -18.09
N LEU A 123 -2.79 8.31 -16.92
CA LEU A 123 -2.91 6.98 -16.33
C LEU A 123 -4.33 6.76 -15.79
N PRO A 124 -5.08 5.73 -16.25
CA PRO A 124 -6.39 5.39 -15.69
C PRO A 124 -6.25 4.93 -14.24
N LEU A 125 -7.11 5.46 -13.39
CA LEU A 125 -7.11 5.15 -11.96
C LEU A 125 -7.27 3.65 -11.73
N GLY A 126 -6.43 3.07 -10.86
CA GLY A 126 -6.51 1.65 -10.49
C GLY A 126 -6.13 0.65 -11.60
N ILE A 127 -5.63 1.10 -12.77
CA ILE A 127 -5.28 0.19 -13.88
C ILE A 127 -4.31 -0.91 -13.46
N SER A 128 -3.33 -0.60 -12.63
CA SER A 128 -2.38 -1.58 -12.10
C SER A 128 -3.05 -2.64 -11.23
N PHE A 129 -4.06 -2.25 -10.43
CA PHE A 129 -4.79 -3.15 -9.53
C PHE A 129 -5.74 -4.08 -10.29
N PHE A 130 -6.61 -3.54 -11.15
CA PHE A 130 -7.53 -4.39 -11.89
C PHE A 130 -6.81 -5.27 -12.91
N THR A 131 -5.69 -4.83 -13.47
CA THR A 131 -4.84 -5.66 -14.34
C THR A 131 -4.28 -6.85 -13.56
N PHE A 132 -3.69 -6.63 -12.39
CA PHE A 132 -3.15 -7.71 -11.56
C PHE A 132 -4.24 -8.67 -11.08
N THR A 133 -5.39 -8.16 -10.66
CA THR A 133 -6.54 -8.97 -10.26
C THR A 133 -6.99 -9.90 -11.40
N GLN A 134 -7.03 -9.41 -12.63
CA GLN A 134 -7.45 -10.17 -13.80
C GLN A 134 -6.37 -11.17 -14.25
N ILE A 135 -5.08 -10.81 -14.21
CA ILE A 135 -3.98 -11.75 -14.48
C ILE A 135 -3.99 -12.89 -13.46
N ALA A 136 -4.21 -12.58 -12.17
CA ALA A 136 -4.33 -13.61 -11.13
C ALA A 136 -5.50 -14.57 -11.43
N PHE A 137 -6.66 -14.05 -11.83
CA PHE A 137 -7.81 -14.86 -12.21
C PHE A 137 -7.48 -15.80 -13.37
N LEU A 138 -6.88 -15.30 -14.47
CA LEU A 138 -6.51 -16.13 -15.63
C LEU A 138 -5.50 -17.21 -15.25
N ALA A 139 -4.49 -16.87 -14.46
CA ALA A 139 -3.50 -17.83 -13.97
C ALA A 139 -4.13 -18.93 -13.09
N ASP A 140 -5.10 -18.55 -12.26
CA ASP A 140 -5.81 -19.49 -11.40
C ASP A 140 -6.80 -20.35 -12.17
N VAL A 141 -7.43 -19.84 -13.25
CA VAL A 141 -8.20 -20.65 -14.20
C VAL A 141 -7.30 -21.70 -14.87
N TYR A 142 -6.13 -21.29 -15.35
CA TYR A 142 -5.17 -22.21 -15.96
C TYR A 142 -4.70 -23.31 -15.02
N ARG A 143 -4.51 -22.98 -13.73
CA ARG A 143 -4.16 -23.94 -12.67
C ARG A 143 -5.35 -24.82 -12.21
N GLY A 144 -6.56 -24.57 -12.71
CA GLY A 144 -7.77 -25.31 -12.34
C GLY A 144 -8.33 -24.95 -10.94
N TYR A 145 -7.96 -23.80 -10.40
CA TYR A 145 -8.40 -23.36 -9.06
C TYR A 145 -9.75 -22.66 -9.07
N VAL A 146 -10.19 -22.17 -10.24
CA VAL A 146 -11.48 -21.45 -10.37
C VAL A 146 -12.61 -22.45 -10.57
N LYS A 147 -13.62 -22.37 -9.68
CA LYS A 147 -14.81 -23.23 -9.73
C LYS A 147 -16.06 -22.47 -10.17
N GLU A 148 -16.08 -21.16 -10.04
CA GLU A 148 -17.21 -20.31 -10.30
C GLU A 148 -16.95 -19.36 -11.48
N TYR A 149 -17.94 -19.24 -12.36
CA TYR A 149 -17.92 -18.39 -13.57
C TYR A 149 -19.16 -17.51 -13.70
N ASN A 150 -19.76 -17.08 -12.57
CA ASN A 150 -20.87 -16.14 -12.61
C ASN A 150 -20.37 -14.76 -13.06
N PRO A 151 -20.94 -14.14 -14.12
CA PRO A 151 -20.44 -12.87 -14.66
C PRO A 151 -20.62 -11.70 -13.70
N ILE A 152 -21.67 -11.70 -12.86
CA ILE A 152 -21.91 -10.62 -11.89
C ILE A 152 -20.90 -10.71 -10.74
N HIS A 153 -20.65 -11.93 -10.22
CA HIS A 153 -19.64 -12.12 -9.17
C HIS A 153 -18.23 -11.84 -9.68
N TYR A 154 -17.94 -12.19 -10.95
CA TYR A 154 -16.68 -11.81 -11.58
C TYR A 154 -16.57 -10.28 -11.77
N GLY A 155 -17.64 -9.64 -12.23
CA GLY A 155 -17.73 -8.20 -12.32
C GLY A 155 -17.41 -7.53 -10.97
N LEU A 156 -18.05 -7.98 -9.88
CA LEU A 156 -17.76 -7.54 -8.53
C LEU A 156 -16.32 -7.82 -8.12
N PHE A 157 -15.78 -9.00 -8.42
CA PHE A 157 -14.39 -9.32 -8.13
C PHE A 157 -13.40 -8.33 -8.76
N VAL A 158 -13.71 -7.80 -9.96
CA VAL A 158 -12.87 -6.82 -10.63
C VAL A 158 -13.16 -5.39 -10.18
N THR A 159 -14.45 -5.02 -10.03
CA THR A 159 -14.88 -3.61 -9.91
C THR A 159 -15.28 -3.19 -8.50
N TYR A 160 -15.37 -4.09 -7.52
CA TYR A 160 -15.87 -3.81 -6.18
C TYR A 160 -15.17 -2.60 -5.54
N PHE A 161 -15.92 -1.52 -5.33
CA PHE A 161 -15.36 -0.20 -5.00
C PHE A 161 -14.43 -0.19 -3.76
N PRO A 162 -14.63 -1.01 -2.70
CA PRO A 162 -13.73 -0.96 -1.56
C PRO A 162 -12.28 -1.35 -1.87
N HIS A 163 -12.04 -2.18 -2.90
CA HIS A 163 -10.67 -2.57 -3.25
C HIS A 163 -10.18 -2.03 -4.59
N LEU A 164 -11.07 -1.50 -5.45
CA LEU A 164 -10.80 -1.23 -6.87
C LEU A 164 -9.60 -0.29 -7.12
N ILE A 165 -9.44 0.76 -6.32
CA ILE A 165 -8.46 1.83 -6.60
C ILE A 165 -7.09 1.49 -6.00
N ALA A 166 -7.01 1.27 -4.69
CA ALA A 166 -5.78 1.00 -3.94
C ALA A 166 -6.02 0.07 -2.74
N GLY A 167 -7.09 -0.70 -2.79
CA GLY A 167 -7.39 -1.68 -1.74
C GLY A 167 -6.50 -2.92 -1.82
N PRO A 168 -6.73 -3.92 -0.96
CA PRO A 168 -6.01 -5.17 -1.00
C PRO A 168 -6.14 -5.88 -2.35
N ILE A 169 -5.03 -6.38 -2.91
CA ILE A 169 -5.04 -7.21 -4.12
C ILE A 169 -5.64 -8.57 -3.78
N LEU A 170 -6.74 -8.92 -4.45
CA LEU A 170 -7.55 -10.08 -4.12
C LEU A 170 -7.25 -11.28 -5.02
N HIS A 171 -7.35 -12.48 -4.44
CA HIS A 171 -7.52 -13.70 -5.22
C HIS A 171 -9.01 -14.00 -5.39
N HIS A 172 -9.43 -14.50 -6.55
CA HIS A 172 -10.83 -14.81 -6.83
C HIS A 172 -11.46 -15.73 -5.77
N ARG A 173 -10.69 -16.70 -5.27
CA ARG A 173 -11.12 -17.65 -4.21
C ARG A 173 -11.39 -17.01 -2.86
N GLU A 174 -10.91 -15.80 -2.62
CA GLU A 174 -11.12 -15.07 -1.37
C GLU A 174 -12.40 -14.24 -1.41
N MET A 175 -12.84 -13.83 -2.60
CA MET A 175 -13.95 -12.88 -2.74
C MET A 175 -15.19 -13.49 -3.37
N MET A 176 -15.07 -14.15 -4.53
CA MET A 176 -16.24 -14.64 -5.28
C MET A 176 -17.11 -15.59 -4.43
N PRO A 177 -16.56 -16.55 -3.64
CA PRO A 177 -17.40 -17.42 -2.82
C PRO A 177 -18.21 -16.67 -1.77
N GLN A 178 -17.74 -15.52 -1.27
CA GLN A 178 -18.47 -14.74 -0.28
C GLN A 178 -19.75 -14.13 -0.86
N PHE A 179 -19.80 -13.85 -2.16
CA PHE A 179 -21.03 -13.39 -2.84
C PHE A 179 -22.02 -14.52 -3.13
N GLN A 180 -21.64 -15.79 -2.98
CA GLN A 180 -22.58 -16.92 -3.02
C GLN A 180 -23.28 -17.14 -1.67
N GLU A 181 -22.72 -16.63 -0.59
CA GLU A 181 -23.22 -16.88 0.75
C GLU A 181 -24.41 -15.97 1.09
N ALA A 182 -25.52 -16.55 1.51
CA ALA A 182 -26.71 -15.82 1.91
C ALA A 182 -26.47 -14.82 3.07
N ARG A 183 -25.44 -15.08 3.91
CA ARG A 183 -25.07 -14.17 5.01
C ARG A 183 -24.58 -12.80 4.52
N THR A 184 -23.95 -12.72 3.35
CA THR A 184 -23.49 -11.47 2.73
C THR A 184 -24.63 -10.51 2.43
N TYR A 185 -25.82 -11.05 2.18
CA TYR A 185 -27.02 -10.28 1.83
C TYR A 185 -27.93 -9.98 3.02
N ARG A 186 -27.51 -10.34 4.23
CA ARG A 186 -28.27 -10.07 5.45
C ARG A 186 -27.59 -8.95 6.24
N LEU A 187 -28.37 -7.91 6.59
CA LEU A 187 -27.87 -6.84 7.45
C LEU A 187 -27.50 -7.42 8.82
N ASN A 188 -26.23 -7.27 9.19
CA ASN A 188 -25.69 -7.67 10.48
C ASN A 188 -25.15 -6.44 11.21
N LEU A 189 -25.85 -6.01 12.26
CA LEU A 189 -25.49 -4.80 13.01
C LEU A 189 -24.12 -4.90 13.69
N GLU A 190 -23.69 -6.09 14.10
CA GLU A 190 -22.35 -6.29 14.65
C GLU A 190 -21.29 -6.06 13.56
N ALA A 191 -21.50 -6.62 12.35
CA ALA A 191 -20.61 -6.40 11.20
C ALA A 191 -20.56 -4.92 10.80
N VAL A 192 -21.70 -4.20 10.87
CA VAL A 192 -21.77 -2.76 10.61
C VAL A 192 -20.99 -1.98 11.69
N ALA A 193 -21.17 -2.27 12.97
CA ALA A 193 -20.47 -1.60 14.05
C ALA A 193 -18.94 -1.80 13.95
N ILE A 194 -18.49 -3.03 13.68
CA ILE A 194 -17.08 -3.37 13.44
C ILE A 194 -16.56 -2.63 12.20
N GLY A 195 -17.31 -2.69 11.09
CA GLY A 195 -16.93 -2.08 9.83
C GLY A 195 -16.78 -0.57 9.92
N LEU A 196 -17.75 0.11 10.52
CA LEU A 196 -17.69 1.57 10.74
C LEU A 196 -16.57 1.96 11.71
N THR A 197 -16.34 1.16 12.76
CA THR A 197 -15.20 1.41 13.68
C THR A 197 -13.88 1.36 12.91
N ILE A 198 -13.65 0.33 12.10
CA ILE A 198 -12.43 0.20 11.28
C ILE A 198 -12.33 1.35 10.29
N PHE A 199 -13.44 1.70 9.63
CA PHE A 199 -13.48 2.80 8.66
C PHE A 199 -13.07 4.13 9.28
N PHE A 200 -13.63 4.49 10.44
CA PHE A 200 -13.33 5.77 11.08
C PHE A 200 -11.93 5.82 11.71
N ILE A 201 -11.40 4.70 12.20
CA ILE A 201 -9.98 4.62 12.58
C ILE A 201 -9.10 4.84 11.32
N GLY A 202 -9.44 4.23 10.19
CA GLY A 202 -8.76 4.44 8.92
C GLY A 202 -8.83 5.88 8.44
N LEU A 203 -10.01 6.52 8.53
CA LEU A 203 -10.21 7.93 8.21
C LEU A 203 -9.31 8.83 9.08
N PHE A 204 -9.30 8.61 10.39
CA PHE A 204 -8.43 9.35 11.31
C PHE A 204 -6.94 9.20 10.95
N LYS A 205 -6.48 7.98 10.65
CA LYS A 205 -5.11 7.73 10.20
C LYS A 205 -4.77 8.54 8.95
N LYS A 206 -5.69 8.60 7.98
CA LYS A 206 -5.49 9.31 6.72
C LYS A 206 -5.56 10.83 6.92
N THR A 207 -6.66 11.35 7.44
CA THR A 207 -6.93 12.79 7.41
C THR A 207 -6.23 13.56 8.53
N VAL A 208 -6.04 12.94 9.70
CA VAL A 208 -5.42 13.61 10.86
C VAL A 208 -3.92 13.33 10.89
N ILE A 209 -3.49 12.06 10.76
CA ILE A 209 -2.07 11.72 10.93
C ILE A 209 -1.31 11.91 9.61
N ALA A 210 -1.71 11.21 8.53
CA ALA A 210 -0.94 11.26 7.28
C ALA A 210 -0.95 12.66 6.66
N ASP A 211 -2.14 13.27 6.52
CA ASP A 211 -2.26 14.62 5.97
C ASP A 211 -1.71 15.70 6.93
N GLY A 212 -1.73 15.43 8.25
CA GLY A 212 -1.13 16.31 9.26
C GLY A 212 0.40 16.35 9.21
N VAL A 213 1.06 15.25 8.83
CA VAL A 213 2.53 15.17 8.73
C VAL A 213 3.05 15.51 7.34
N ALA A 214 2.19 15.45 6.31
CA ALA A 214 2.54 15.72 4.91
C ALA A 214 3.26 17.07 4.66
N PRO A 215 2.86 18.21 5.28
CA PRO A 215 3.55 19.49 5.10
C PRO A 215 5.01 19.50 5.53
N TYR A 216 5.42 18.54 6.36
CA TYR A 216 6.80 18.40 6.85
C TYR A 216 7.63 17.43 6.00
N ALA A 217 6.98 16.57 5.21
CA ALA A 217 7.62 15.65 4.27
C ALA A 217 7.86 16.29 2.90
N SER A 218 6.81 16.85 2.30
CA SER A 218 6.80 17.30 0.90
C SER A 218 7.94 18.28 0.52
N PRO A 219 8.33 19.28 1.33
CA PRO A 219 9.37 20.23 0.93
C PRO A 219 10.74 19.60 0.72
N LEU A 220 11.08 18.54 1.49
CA LEU A 220 12.34 17.83 1.30
C LEU A 220 12.45 17.19 -0.08
N PHE A 221 11.33 16.71 -0.63
CA PHE A 221 11.31 15.96 -1.90
C PHE A 221 10.99 16.84 -3.12
N LEU A 222 10.32 17.99 -2.91
CA LEU A 222 10.03 18.92 -4.01
C LEU A 222 11.24 19.79 -4.38
N ASN A 223 12.02 20.22 -3.39
CA ASN A 223 13.21 21.03 -3.57
C ASN A 223 14.28 20.62 -2.55
N PRO A 224 14.95 19.46 -2.74
CA PRO A 224 15.88 18.95 -1.75
C PRO A 224 17.09 19.86 -1.54
N GLY A 225 17.63 20.48 -2.60
CA GLY A 225 18.84 21.29 -2.52
C GLY A 225 19.98 20.53 -1.87
N ALA A 226 20.58 21.12 -0.81
CA ALA A 226 21.56 20.48 0.05
C ALA A 226 21.04 20.46 1.52
N PRO A 227 20.08 19.57 1.85
CA PRO A 227 19.49 19.56 3.19
C PRO A 227 20.54 19.18 4.22
N ASP A 228 20.54 19.86 5.36
CA ASP A 228 21.34 19.48 6.51
C ASP A 228 20.82 18.20 7.19
N LEU A 229 21.53 17.70 8.19
CA LEU A 229 21.22 16.46 8.90
C LEU A 229 19.79 16.45 9.46
N LEU A 230 19.37 17.54 10.11
CA LEU A 230 18.06 17.61 10.75
C LEU A 230 16.94 17.73 9.72
N ALA A 231 17.11 18.54 8.69
CA ALA A 231 16.13 18.68 7.62
C ALA A 231 15.95 17.36 6.85
N ALA A 232 17.05 16.66 6.53
CA ALA A 232 17.03 15.40 5.81
C ALA A 232 16.32 14.29 6.61
N TRP A 233 16.72 14.05 7.86
CA TRP A 233 16.06 13.05 8.72
C TRP A 233 14.62 13.44 9.04
N GLY A 234 14.38 14.71 9.36
CA GLY A 234 13.04 15.21 9.67
C GLY A 234 12.06 14.95 8.52
N GLY A 235 12.44 15.32 7.29
CA GLY A 235 11.60 15.09 6.11
C GLY A 235 11.45 13.61 5.74
N ALA A 236 12.53 12.82 5.79
CA ALA A 236 12.49 11.39 5.49
C ALA A 236 11.63 10.60 6.49
N LEU A 237 11.71 10.92 7.79
CA LEU A 237 10.87 10.30 8.82
C LEU A 237 9.41 10.76 8.69
N ALA A 238 9.17 12.05 8.43
CA ALA A 238 7.83 12.55 8.17
C ALA A 238 7.17 11.81 7.00
N TYR A 239 7.89 11.62 5.88
CA TYR A 239 7.40 10.84 4.75
C TYR A 239 7.18 9.36 5.10
N THR A 240 8.07 8.75 5.88
CA THR A 240 7.93 7.37 6.35
C THR A 240 6.61 7.15 7.10
N PHE A 241 6.23 8.09 7.97
CA PHE A 241 4.97 8.04 8.69
C PHE A 241 3.78 8.41 7.79
N GLN A 242 3.90 9.43 6.96
CA GLN A 242 2.89 9.80 5.98
C GLN A 242 2.49 8.60 5.11
N LEU A 243 3.45 7.94 4.49
CA LEU A 243 3.22 6.80 3.60
C LEU A 243 2.52 5.64 4.33
N TYR A 244 2.95 5.33 5.54
CA TYR A 244 2.34 4.24 6.32
C TYR A 244 0.91 4.57 6.75
N PHE A 245 0.66 5.76 7.29
CA PHE A 245 -0.68 6.11 7.77
C PHE A 245 -1.65 6.42 6.62
N ASP A 246 -1.17 6.97 5.51
CA ASP A 246 -1.96 7.15 4.28
C ASP A 246 -2.46 5.80 3.76
N PHE A 247 -1.55 4.88 3.48
CA PHE A 247 -1.91 3.62 2.85
C PHE A 247 -2.56 2.62 3.82
N SER A 248 -2.10 2.55 5.09
CA SER A 248 -2.78 1.70 6.08
C SER A 248 -4.16 2.26 6.45
N GLY A 249 -4.33 3.57 6.47
CA GLY A 249 -5.62 4.22 6.67
C GLY A 249 -6.61 3.90 5.55
N TYR A 250 -6.15 4.01 4.30
CA TYR A 250 -6.96 3.62 3.14
C TYR A 250 -7.34 2.13 3.17
N SER A 251 -6.38 1.25 3.50
CA SER A 251 -6.63 -0.19 3.64
C SER A 251 -7.62 -0.51 4.76
N ASP A 252 -7.54 0.19 5.89
CA ASP A 252 -8.51 0.04 6.98
C ASP A 252 -9.90 0.52 6.54
N MET A 253 -10.01 1.68 5.87
CA MET A 253 -11.28 2.13 5.30
C MET A 253 -11.88 1.10 4.34
N ALA A 254 -11.08 0.53 3.45
CA ALA A 254 -11.50 -0.52 2.52
C ALA A 254 -12.03 -1.77 3.24
N ILE A 255 -11.30 -2.26 4.25
CA ILE A 255 -11.70 -3.41 5.08
C ILE A 255 -13.01 -3.10 5.83
N GLY A 256 -13.10 -1.90 6.43
CA GLY A 256 -14.28 -1.46 7.15
C GLY A 256 -15.53 -1.39 6.28
N LEU A 257 -15.44 -0.73 5.11
CA LEU A 257 -16.53 -0.64 4.14
C LEU A 257 -16.99 -2.03 3.67
N SER A 258 -16.04 -2.88 3.32
CA SER A 258 -16.35 -4.24 2.87
C SER A 258 -17.03 -5.07 3.96
N ARG A 259 -16.62 -4.89 5.22
CA ARG A 259 -17.22 -5.56 6.38
C ARG A 259 -18.69 -5.18 6.58
N VAL A 260 -19.09 -3.94 6.28
CA VAL A 260 -20.49 -3.51 6.33
C VAL A 260 -21.36 -4.32 5.36
N PHE A 261 -20.84 -4.64 4.17
CA PHE A 261 -21.52 -5.51 3.19
C PHE A 261 -21.38 -7.01 3.50
N GLY A 262 -20.87 -7.38 4.67
CA GLY A 262 -20.68 -8.79 5.05
C GLY A 262 -19.50 -9.50 4.37
N VAL A 263 -18.70 -8.77 3.58
CA VAL A 263 -17.53 -9.30 2.86
C VAL A 263 -16.25 -8.98 3.63
N LYS A 264 -15.40 -9.98 3.81
CA LYS A 264 -14.07 -9.82 4.45
C LYS A 264 -13.00 -9.66 3.39
N LEU A 265 -12.21 -8.61 3.49
CA LEU A 265 -10.99 -8.41 2.69
C LEU A 265 -9.75 -8.92 3.44
N PRO A 266 -8.66 -9.31 2.75
CA PRO A 266 -7.41 -9.70 3.38
C PRO A 266 -6.67 -8.50 3.97
N LEU A 267 -5.81 -8.78 4.96
CA LEU A 267 -4.91 -7.78 5.54
C LEU A 267 -3.88 -7.32 4.53
N ASN A 268 -3.61 -6.01 4.55
CA ASN A 268 -2.55 -5.39 3.76
C ASN A 268 -1.37 -4.89 4.61
N PHE A 269 -1.62 -4.56 5.88
CA PHE A 269 -0.61 -4.08 6.82
C PHE A 269 -0.72 -4.77 8.18
N ASP A 270 0.44 -5.10 8.77
CA ASP A 270 0.54 -5.73 10.08
C ASP A 270 1.70 -5.16 10.90
N SER A 271 1.61 -3.88 11.29
CA SER A 271 2.65 -3.17 12.04
C SER A 271 4.05 -3.36 11.43
N PRO A 272 4.30 -2.98 10.17
CA PRO A 272 5.51 -3.33 9.42
C PRO A 272 6.81 -2.78 10.02
N TYR A 273 6.75 -1.62 10.68
CA TYR A 273 7.93 -1.00 11.32
C TYR A 273 8.38 -1.71 12.60
N LYS A 274 7.59 -2.68 13.12
CA LYS A 274 8.02 -3.57 14.20
C LYS A 274 8.88 -4.74 13.71
N ALA A 275 9.10 -4.89 12.40
CA ALA A 275 9.87 -5.99 11.82
C ALA A 275 11.33 -5.98 12.29
N LEU A 276 11.87 -7.17 12.55
CA LEU A 276 13.25 -7.36 12.97
C LEU A 276 14.22 -7.57 11.79
N ASN A 277 13.69 -7.74 10.57
CA ASN A 277 14.47 -7.97 9.38
C ASN A 277 13.62 -7.72 8.12
N MET A 278 14.27 -7.63 6.94
CA MET A 278 13.60 -7.32 5.69
C MET A 278 12.60 -8.38 5.21
N ILE A 279 12.83 -9.65 5.54
CA ILE A 279 11.89 -10.74 5.20
C ILE A 279 10.59 -10.54 6.01
N GLU A 280 10.72 -10.22 7.29
CA GLU A 280 9.58 -9.93 8.15
C GLU A 280 8.88 -8.64 7.74
N PHE A 281 9.62 -7.60 7.34
CA PHE A 281 9.06 -6.34 6.84
C PHE A 281 8.12 -6.61 5.65
N TRP A 282 8.54 -7.34 4.62
CA TRP A 282 7.71 -7.67 3.47
C TRP A 282 6.55 -8.64 3.77
N ARG A 283 6.61 -9.35 4.88
CA ARG A 283 5.46 -10.15 5.39
C ARG A 283 4.41 -9.30 6.11
N ARG A 284 4.73 -8.04 6.40
CA ARG A 284 3.90 -7.09 7.17
C ARG A 284 3.51 -5.84 6.38
N TRP A 285 4.30 -5.50 5.36
CA TRP A 285 4.07 -4.36 4.47
C TRP A 285 3.45 -4.83 3.16
N HIS A 286 2.34 -4.19 2.75
CA HIS A 286 1.64 -4.47 1.48
C HIS A 286 1.52 -5.98 1.20
N MET A 287 0.96 -6.70 2.19
CA MET A 287 0.97 -8.15 2.26
C MET A 287 0.34 -8.80 1.02
N THR A 288 -0.70 -8.18 0.48
CA THR A 288 -1.41 -8.69 -0.69
C THR A 288 -0.58 -8.57 -1.97
N LEU A 289 0.17 -7.47 -2.16
CA LEU A 289 1.15 -7.34 -3.25
C LEU A 289 2.31 -8.33 -3.09
N SER A 290 2.87 -8.44 -1.88
CA SER A 290 3.94 -9.39 -1.58
C SER A 290 3.53 -10.84 -1.90
N ARG A 291 2.28 -11.19 -1.58
CA ARG A 291 1.69 -12.48 -1.93
C ARG A 291 1.53 -12.65 -3.44
N PHE A 292 1.01 -11.63 -4.13
CA PHE A 292 0.86 -11.64 -5.59
C PHE A 292 2.21 -11.83 -6.29
N LEU A 293 3.21 -11.05 -5.93
CA LEU A 293 4.57 -11.15 -6.49
C LEU A 293 5.19 -12.53 -6.23
N ARG A 294 4.97 -13.11 -5.03
CA ARG A 294 5.43 -14.46 -4.73
C ARG A 294 4.73 -15.50 -5.60
N ASP A 295 3.40 -15.49 -5.67
CA ASP A 295 2.60 -16.59 -6.22
C ASP A 295 2.56 -16.58 -7.76
N TYR A 296 2.62 -15.40 -8.37
CA TYR A 296 2.53 -15.26 -9.84
C TYR A 296 3.85 -14.89 -10.53
N LEU A 297 4.81 -14.32 -9.82
CA LEU A 297 6.10 -13.94 -10.39
C LEU A 297 7.23 -14.82 -9.87
N TYR A 298 7.54 -14.78 -8.58
CA TYR A 298 8.67 -15.49 -7.99
C TYR A 298 8.61 -17.01 -8.22
N ILE A 299 7.45 -17.63 -7.98
CA ILE A 299 7.26 -19.08 -8.19
C ILE A 299 7.35 -19.41 -9.69
N SER A 300 6.83 -18.55 -10.58
CA SER A 300 6.90 -18.75 -12.03
C SER A 300 8.33 -18.64 -12.60
N LEU A 301 9.20 -17.83 -11.98
CA LEU A 301 10.64 -17.76 -12.29
C LEU A 301 11.43 -18.99 -11.80
N GLY A 302 10.76 -19.94 -11.11
CA GLY A 302 11.36 -21.15 -10.55
C GLY A 302 11.48 -21.12 -9.02
N GLY A 303 11.20 -20.00 -8.37
CA GLY A 303 11.25 -19.86 -6.91
C GLY A 303 12.61 -20.25 -6.34
N ASN A 304 12.59 -21.14 -5.33
CA ASN A 304 13.79 -21.68 -4.66
C ASN A 304 14.21 -23.08 -5.16
N ARG A 305 13.58 -23.60 -6.24
CA ARG A 305 13.75 -24.98 -6.69
C ARG A 305 15.05 -25.23 -7.50
N LYS A 306 15.68 -24.18 -8.01
CA LYS A 306 16.82 -24.26 -8.92
C LYS A 306 18.16 -23.85 -8.28
N GLY A 307 18.35 -24.13 -6.99
CA GLY A 307 19.56 -23.81 -6.24
C GLY A 307 19.62 -22.39 -5.66
N THR A 308 20.63 -22.15 -4.83
CA THR A 308 20.75 -20.92 -4.02
C THR A 308 20.98 -19.66 -4.87
N ALA A 309 21.89 -19.72 -5.86
CA ALA A 309 22.17 -18.57 -6.72
C ALA A 309 20.93 -18.14 -7.51
N ARG A 310 20.21 -19.11 -8.12
CA ARG A 310 18.97 -18.83 -8.86
C ARG A 310 17.87 -18.27 -7.95
N ARG A 311 17.78 -18.75 -6.71
CA ARG A 311 16.86 -18.21 -5.71
C ARG A 311 17.11 -16.73 -5.45
N TYR A 312 18.38 -16.34 -5.24
CA TYR A 312 18.72 -14.94 -4.98
C TYR A 312 18.45 -14.04 -6.21
N LEU A 313 18.78 -14.53 -7.40
CA LEU A 313 18.43 -13.84 -8.64
C LEU A 313 16.90 -13.66 -8.78
N ASN A 314 16.12 -14.71 -8.53
CA ASN A 314 14.66 -14.64 -8.60
C ASN A 314 14.08 -13.64 -7.58
N LEU A 315 14.62 -13.58 -6.36
CA LEU A 315 14.24 -12.59 -5.36
C LEU A 315 14.56 -11.17 -5.85
N PHE A 316 15.78 -10.94 -6.33
CA PHE A 316 16.22 -9.65 -6.84
C PHE A 316 15.35 -9.18 -8.01
N VAL A 317 15.16 -10.04 -9.01
CA VAL A 317 14.31 -9.72 -10.19
C VAL A 317 12.86 -9.47 -9.78
N THR A 318 12.32 -10.23 -8.83
CA THR A 318 10.94 -10.02 -8.33
C THR A 318 10.80 -8.65 -7.69
N MET A 319 11.77 -8.22 -6.88
CA MET A 319 11.73 -6.90 -6.25
C MET A 319 11.96 -5.77 -7.25
N LEU A 320 12.86 -5.96 -8.21
CA LEU A 320 13.11 -5.00 -9.28
C LEU A 320 11.84 -4.73 -10.11
N LEU A 321 11.15 -5.80 -10.53
CA LEU A 321 9.88 -5.71 -11.25
C LEU A 321 8.76 -5.14 -10.37
N GLY A 322 8.78 -5.42 -9.07
CA GLY A 322 7.88 -4.79 -8.09
C GLY A 322 8.10 -3.28 -8.00
N GLY A 323 9.36 -2.83 -8.04
CA GLY A 323 9.70 -1.41 -8.10
C GLY A 323 9.19 -0.76 -9.39
N LEU A 324 9.45 -1.37 -10.53
CA LEU A 324 8.95 -0.89 -11.82
C LEU A 324 7.41 -0.82 -11.85
N TRP A 325 6.73 -1.76 -11.20
CA TRP A 325 5.27 -1.74 -11.10
C TRP A 325 4.75 -0.53 -10.30
N HIS A 326 5.47 -0.07 -9.28
CA HIS A 326 5.06 1.11 -8.51
C HIS A 326 5.08 2.38 -9.36
N GLY A 327 6.11 2.60 -10.18
CA GLY A 327 6.19 3.82 -10.98
C GLY A 327 7.11 3.69 -12.19
N ALA A 328 6.81 4.46 -13.23
CA ALA A 328 7.61 4.58 -14.43
C ALA A 328 8.75 5.60 -14.21
N GLY A 329 9.78 5.18 -13.47
CA GLY A 329 10.92 6.04 -13.13
C GLY A 329 12.12 5.26 -12.60
N TRP A 330 13.32 5.82 -12.80
CA TRP A 330 14.57 5.22 -12.36
C TRP A 330 14.65 5.06 -10.84
N THR A 331 14.06 5.98 -10.08
CA THR A 331 14.03 5.92 -8.62
C THR A 331 13.24 4.71 -8.10
N PHE A 332 12.15 4.32 -8.77
CA PHE A 332 11.39 3.12 -8.43
C PHE A 332 12.14 1.83 -8.76
N ILE A 333 12.84 1.80 -9.92
CA ILE A 333 13.69 0.66 -10.30
C ILE A 333 14.80 0.49 -9.27
N PHE A 334 15.45 1.60 -8.89
CA PHE A 334 16.51 1.58 -7.88
C PHE A 334 15.98 1.14 -6.51
N TRP A 335 14.81 1.66 -6.08
CA TRP A 335 14.14 1.23 -4.86
C TRP A 335 13.86 -0.28 -4.84
N GLY A 336 13.33 -0.82 -5.94
CA GLY A 336 13.10 -2.26 -6.08
C GLY A 336 14.37 -3.07 -6.02
N GLY A 337 15.43 -2.63 -6.73
CA GLY A 337 16.75 -3.24 -6.69
C GLY A 337 17.36 -3.23 -5.28
N LEU A 338 17.26 -2.10 -4.56
CA LEU A 338 17.74 -1.95 -3.19
C LEU A 338 17.04 -2.94 -2.24
N HIS A 339 15.72 -3.06 -2.30
CA HIS A 339 14.98 -4.07 -1.54
C HIS A 339 15.35 -5.51 -1.93
N GLY A 340 15.63 -5.75 -3.22
CA GLY A 340 16.16 -7.01 -3.69
C GLY A 340 17.50 -7.36 -3.03
N VAL A 341 18.42 -6.39 -2.98
CA VAL A 341 19.72 -6.52 -2.28
C VAL A 341 19.51 -6.77 -0.79
N TYR A 342 18.63 -5.99 -0.12
CA TYR A 342 18.34 -6.19 1.30
C TYR A 342 17.85 -7.60 1.61
N LEU A 343 16.98 -8.17 0.77
CA LEU A 343 16.50 -9.55 0.94
C LEU A 343 17.62 -10.57 0.74
N VAL A 344 18.48 -10.40 -0.27
CA VAL A 344 19.63 -11.28 -0.52
C VAL A 344 20.59 -11.24 0.65
N VAL A 345 20.96 -10.05 1.14
CA VAL A 345 21.82 -9.85 2.32
C VAL A 345 21.21 -10.51 3.54
N ASN A 346 19.91 -10.28 3.78
CA ASN A 346 19.21 -10.89 4.92
C ASN A 346 19.20 -12.42 4.86
N HIS A 347 18.94 -13.02 3.69
CA HIS A 347 19.02 -14.46 3.53
C HIS A 347 20.45 -15.01 3.69
N GLY A 348 21.45 -14.27 3.19
CA GLY A 348 22.87 -14.59 3.37
C GLY A 348 23.28 -14.57 4.85
N TRP A 349 22.85 -13.54 5.59
CA TRP A 349 23.08 -13.43 7.03
C TRP A 349 22.47 -14.59 7.83
N LEU A 350 21.23 -14.96 7.51
CA LEU A 350 20.57 -16.12 8.15
C LEU A 350 21.30 -17.43 7.83
N ALA A 351 21.81 -17.58 6.59
CA ALA A 351 22.60 -18.75 6.21
C ALA A 351 23.95 -18.80 6.93
N LEU A 352 24.62 -17.65 7.09
CA LEU A 352 25.87 -17.53 7.84
C LEU A 352 25.67 -17.89 9.31
N ARG A 353 24.66 -17.35 9.96
CA ARG A 353 24.33 -17.68 11.38
C ARG A 353 24.12 -19.17 11.58
N ARG A 354 23.37 -19.83 10.68
CA ARG A 354 23.17 -21.29 10.74
C ARG A 354 24.47 -22.06 10.58
N ARG A 355 25.38 -21.63 9.67
CA ARG A 355 26.70 -22.25 9.50
C ARG A 355 27.59 -22.10 10.73
N LEU A 356 27.43 -21.00 11.47
CA LEU A 356 28.11 -20.76 12.74
C LEU A 356 27.46 -21.47 13.95
N GLY A 357 26.47 -22.35 13.70
CA GLY A 357 25.77 -23.06 14.77
C GLY A 357 24.81 -22.21 15.60
N GLN A 358 24.53 -20.99 15.15
CA GLN A 358 23.61 -20.09 15.84
C GLN A 358 22.17 -20.32 15.36
N ASP A 359 21.23 -20.37 16.32
CA ASP A 359 19.80 -20.33 16.01
C ASP A 359 19.39 -18.92 15.59
N PRO A 360 18.95 -18.70 14.32
CA PRO A 360 18.52 -17.38 13.85
C PRO A 360 17.31 -16.80 14.60
N GLU A 361 16.49 -17.64 15.22
CA GLU A 361 15.28 -17.24 15.94
C GLU A 361 15.61 -16.80 17.38
N ARG A 362 16.72 -17.27 17.94
CA ARG A 362 17.18 -16.84 19.27
C ARG A 362 17.96 -15.54 19.18
N THR A 363 17.41 -14.51 19.77
CA THR A 363 18.02 -13.16 19.80
C THR A 363 17.79 -12.54 21.17
N THR A 364 18.83 -11.94 21.73
CA THR A 364 18.76 -11.16 22.98
C THR A 364 17.83 -9.96 22.84
N THR A 365 17.36 -9.39 23.94
CA THR A 365 16.54 -8.18 23.92
C THR A 365 17.27 -7.02 23.23
N GLY A 366 18.55 -6.78 23.54
CA GLY A 366 19.39 -5.77 22.88
C GLY A 366 19.54 -6.08 21.37
N GLY A 367 19.78 -7.34 21.01
CA GLY A 367 19.84 -7.76 19.60
C GLY A 367 18.54 -7.53 18.83
N ARG A 368 17.38 -7.70 19.47
CA ARG A 368 16.06 -7.38 18.85
C ARG A 368 15.89 -5.89 18.64
N VAL A 369 16.27 -5.05 19.61
CA VAL A 369 16.21 -3.59 19.47
C VAL A 369 17.11 -3.14 18.33
N PHE A 370 18.36 -3.61 18.28
CA PHE A 370 19.31 -3.30 17.21
C PHE A 370 18.81 -3.77 15.83
N ALA A 371 18.31 -5.01 15.72
CA ALA A 371 17.78 -5.55 14.48
C ALA A 371 16.58 -4.75 13.96
N ARG A 372 15.69 -4.32 14.86
CA ARG A 372 14.58 -3.44 14.52
C ARG A 372 15.06 -2.06 14.04
N ALA A 373 16.00 -1.45 14.76
CA ALA A 373 16.53 -0.14 14.41
C ALA A 373 17.19 -0.15 13.02
N ILE A 374 18.07 -1.13 12.74
CA ILE A 374 18.75 -1.21 11.44
C ILE A 374 17.76 -1.51 10.30
N THR A 375 16.75 -2.36 10.55
CA THR A 375 15.69 -2.65 9.56
C THR A 375 14.87 -1.40 9.28
N PHE A 376 14.48 -0.64 10.31
CA PHE A 376 13.73 0.60 10.16
C PHE A 376 14.54 1.66 9.39
N VAL A 377 15.80 1.88 9.75
CA VAL A 377 16.69 2.81 9.03
C VAL A 377 16.84 2.41 7.57
N ALA A 378 17.08 1.13 7.27
CA ALA A 378 17.17 0.65 5.89
C ALA A 378 15.88 0.89 5.09
N VAL A 379 14.72 0.76 5.73
CA VAL A 379 13.41 1.07 5.13
C VAL A 379 13.26 2.58 4.90
N VAL A 380 13.65 3.43 5.86
CA VAL A 380 13.64 4.91 5.69
C VAL A 380 14.52 5.32 4.52
N VAL A 381 15.73 4.79 4.41
CA VAL A 381 16.65 5.02 3.28
C VAL A 381 16.00 4.60 1.95
N ALA A 382 15.34 3.46 1.92
CA ALA A 382 14.63 3.01 0.71
C ALA A 382 13.46 3.95 0.34
N TRP A 383 12.72 4.48 1.33
CA TRP A 383 11.63 5.43 1.08
C TRP A 383 12.12 6.77 0.50
N VAL A 384 13.38 7.15 0.73
CA VAL A 384 13.96 8.33 0.06
C VAL A 384 13.96 8.13 -1.46
N PHE A 385 14.43 6.99 -1.96
CA PHE A 385 14.38 6.68 -3.39
C PHE A 385 12.94 6.57 -3.92
N PHE A 386 12.03 6.03 -3.13
CA PHE A 386 10.63 5.87 -3.53
C PHE A 386 9.92 7.20 -3.78
N ARG A 387 10.27 8.26 -3.04
CA ARG A 387 9.60 9.58 -3.11
C ARG A 387 10.36 10.60 -3.94
N ALA A 388 11.67 10.47 -4.05
CA ALA A 388 12.49 11.42 -4.80
C ALA A 388 12.10 11.47 -6.28
N THR A 389 12.19 12.66 -6.88
CA THR A 389 11.85 12.90 -8.28
C THR A 389 12.96 12.44 -9.22
N SER A 390 14.21 12.45 -8.75
CA SER A 390 15.40 11.98 -9.47
C SER A 390 16.35 11.20 -8.56
N LEU A 391 17.31 10.49 -9.15
CA LEU A 391 18.36 9.82 -8.38
C LEU A 391 19.29 10.84 -7.72
N ASP A 392 19.53 11.98 -8.35
CA ASP A 392 20.35 13.05 -7.81
C ASP A 392 19.71 13.67 -6.56
N ASP A 393 18.40 13.90 -6.59
CA ASP A 393 17.63 14.34 -5.42
C ASP A 393 17.71 13.34 -4.28
N ALA A 394 17.55 12.05 -4.57
CA ALA A 394 17.70 11.00 -3.56
C ALA A 394 19.09 11.01 -2.93
N LEU A 395 20.14 11.13 -3.75
CA LEU A 395 21.52 11.18 -3.27
C LEU A 395 21.81 12.46 -2.47
N ALA A 396 21.25 13.61 -2.86
CA ALA A 396 21.36 14.86 -2.11
C ALA A 396 20.76 14.73 -0.71
N ILE A 397 19.57 14.12 -0.61
CA ILE A 397 18.93 13.85 0.68
C ILE A 397 19.79 12.88 1.53
N LEU A 398 20.30 11.80 0.94
CA LEU A 398 21.14 10.84 1.65
C LEU A 398 22.47 11.45 2.14
N ARG A 399 23.08 12.36 1.36
CA ARG A 399 24.25 13.13 1.82
C ARG A 399 23.93 13.94 3.07
N GLY A 400 22.75 14.59 3.10
CA GLY A 400 22.25 15.26 4.29
C GLY A 400 22.05 14.30 5.47
N MET A 401 21.43 13.14 5.23
CA MET A 401 21.19 12.13 6.29
C MET A 401 22.47 11.57 6.92
N VAL A 402 23.59 11.56 6.21
CA VAL A 402 24.90 11.19 6.78
C VAL A 402 25.72 12.39 7.29
N GLY A 403 25.13 13.60 7.29
CA GLY A 403 25.73 14.80 7.85
C GLY A 403 26.73 15.53 6.96
N LEU A 404 26.89 15.13 5.68
CA LEU A 404 27.85 15.76 4.76
C LEU A 404 27.52 17.21 4.42
N ASN A 405 26.28 17.65 4.63
CA ASN A 405 25.83 19.03 4.42
C ASN A 405 25.78 19.83 5.74
N GLY A 406 26.41 19.33 6.81
CA GLY A 406 26.44 19.96 8.13
C GLY A 406 25.16 19.76 8.95
N VAL A 407 25.06 20.50 10.04
CA VAL A 407 23.93 20.52 10.96
C VAL A 407 23.50 21.95 11.20
N SER A 408 22.21 22.24 11.06
CA SER A 408 21.66 23.57 11.30
C SER A 408 20.64 23.54 12.44
N ILE A 409 20.81 24.41 13.42
CA ILE A 409 19.84 24.65 14.49
C ILE A 409 19.29 26.06 14.32
N PRO A 410 17.97 26.25 14.10
CA PRO A 410 17.37 27.57 13.98
C PRO A 410 17.80 28.51 15.13
N ALA A 411 18.17 29.75 14.79
CA ALA A 411 18.66 30.72 15.78
C ALA A 411 17.68 30.94 16.93
N THR A 412 16.36 30.86 16.66
CA THR A 412 15.33 30.95 17.69
C THR A 412 15.38 29.80 18.70
N LEU A 413 15.84 28.62 18.33
CA LEU A 413 16.04 27.49 19.24
C LEU A 413 17.41 27.60 19.92
N ALA A 414 18.40 28.16 19.25
CA ALA A 414 19.73 28.38 19.82
C ALA A 414 19.73 29.39 20.99
N THR A 415 18.65 30.20 21.15
CA THR A 415 18.50 31.08 22.34
C THR A 415 18.32 30.30 23.64
N TYR A 416 17.88 29.04 23.59
CA TYR A 416 17.78 28.16 24.77
C TYR A 416 19.10 27.48 25.14
N LEU A 417 20.14 27.61 24.30
CA LEU A 417 21.48 27.10 24.58
C LEU A 417 22.26 28.12 25.40
N THR A 418 23.10 27.64 26.31
CA THR A 418 24.06 28.52 26.97
C THR A 418 25.08 29.07 25.96
N PRO A 419 25.68 30.26 26.24
CA PRO A 419 26.72 30.82 25.35
C PRO A 419 27.86 29.85 25.08
N SER A 420 28.29 29.10 26.10
CA SER A 420 29.34 28.08 25.99
C SER A 420 28.94 26.90 25.12
N MET A 421 27.70 26.40 25.24
CA MET A 421 27.19 25.34 24.37
C MET A 421 27.09 25.82 22.93
N ARG A 422 26.58 27.04 22.70
CA ARG A 422 26.49 27.60 21.35
C ARG A 422 27.84 27.74 20.71
N ALA A 423 28.84 28.27 21.43
CA ALA A 423 30.20 28.39 20.94
C ALA A 423 30.85 27.03 20.65
N ALA A 424 30.62 26.02 21.49
CA ALA A 424 31.07 24.65 21.21
C ALA A 424 30.47 24.06 19.96
N LEU A 425 29.15 24.25 19.75
CA LEU A 425 28.44 23.76 18.55
C LEU A 425 28.90 24.49 17.27
N ASP A 426 29.12 25.80 17.34
CA ASP A 426 29.68 26.61 16.26
C ASP A 426 31.11 26.13 15.91
N HIS A 427 31.95 25.85 16.93
CA HIS A 427 33.28 25.26 16.74
C HIS A 427 33.23 23.89 16.02
N TRP A 428 32.17 23.12 16.19
CA TRP A 428 31.94 21.86 15.48
C TRP A 428 31.29 22.05 14.09
N GLY A 429 31.17 23.30 13.61
CA GLY A 429 30.64 23.62 12.28
C GLY A 429 29.14 23.63 12.20
N MET A 430 28.41 23.70 13.32
CA MET A 430 26.96 23.87 13.30
C MET A 430 26.59 25.30 12.97
N THR A 431 25.57 25.48 12.15
CA THR A 431 25.05 26.78 11.72
C THR A 431 23.76 27.15 12.45
N PHE A 432 23.51 28.45 12.60
CA PHE A 432 22.34 28.97 13.31
C PHE A 432 21.54 29.92 12.43
N PRO A 433 20.82 29.40 11.36
CA PRO A 433 20.07 30.22 10.45
C PRO A 433 18.90 30.92 11.14
N LEU A 434 18.53 32.11 10.64
CA LEU A 434 17.34 32.83 11.06
C LEU A 434 16.08 32.15 10.54
N GLY A 435 15.04 32.03 11.38
CA GLY A 435 13.75 31.43 11.01
C GLY A 435 13.71 29.90 11.15
N GLY A 436 12.57 29.32 10.80
CA GLY A 436 12.36 27.85 10.75
C GLY A 436 12.19 27.12 12.08
N GLY A 437 12.40 27.76 13.23
CA GLY A 437 12.37 27.11 14.55
C GLY A 437 11.02 26.47 14.90
N SER A 438 9.93 27.18 14.71
CA SER A 438 8.58 26.64 14.97
C SER A 438 8.26 25.43 14.09
N ARG A 439 8.68 25.48 12.82
CA ARG A 439 8.48 24.37 11.89
C ARG A 439 9.26 23.12 12.34
N LEU A 440 10.53 23.28 12.70
CA LEU A 440 11.37 22.18 13.18
C LEU A 440 10.78 21.56 14.45
N VAL A 441 10.34 22.37 15.40
CA VAL A 441 9.71 21.90 16.65
C VAL A 441 8.47 21.07 16.35
N VAL A 442 7.56 21.56 15.52
CA VAL A 442 6.31 20.83 15.18
C VAL A 442 6.62 19.54 14.41
N GLN A 443 7.56 19.58 13.44
CA GLN A 443 7.99 18.41 12.69
C GLN A 443 8.53 17.32 13.63
N TYR A 444 9.45 17.66 14.51
CA TYR A 444 10.02 16.69 15.43
C TYR A 444 9.06 16.28 16.55
N SER A 445 8.08 17.12 16.94
CA SER A 445 6.99 16.71 17.82
C SER A 445 6.13 15.60 17.20
N TRP A 446 5.83 15.70 15.91
CA TRP A 446 5.17 14.60 15.17
C TRP A 446 6.02 13.32 15.17
N ILE A 447 7.32 13.43 14.91
CA ILE A 447 8.24 12.28 14.88
C ILE A 447 8.31 11.60 16.25
N VAL A 448 8.47 12.38 17.32
CA VAL A 448 8.53 11.88 18.70
C VAL A 448 7.23 11.20 19.13
N ALA A 449 6.08 11.71 18.68
CA ALA A 449 4.78 11.09 18.96
C ALA A 449 4.54 9.82 18.13
N LEU A 450 4.87 9.85 16.83
CA LEU A 450 4.52 8.75 15.90
C LEU A 450 5.51 7.58 15.98
N LEU A 451 6.78 7.81 16.29
CA LEU A 451 7.77 6.73 16.38
C LEU A 451 7.41 5.70 17.45
N PRO A 452 7.12 6.06 18.72
CA PRO A 452 6.61 5.08 19.69
C PRO A 452 5.28 4.45 19.28
N LEU A 453 4.39 5.23 18.67
CA LEU A 453 3.09 4.73 18.22
C LEU A 453 3.26 3.55 17.23
N VAL A 454 4.09 3.71 16.18
CA VAL A 454 4.30 2.65 15.18
C VAL A 454 5.13 1.49 15.70
N MET A 455 6.00 1.72 16.70
CA MET A 455 6.89 0.69 17.27
C MET A 455 6.24 -0.14 18.36
N LEU A 456 5.29 0.43 19.13
CA LEU A 456 4.79 -0.17 20.38
C LEU A 456 3.27 -0.42 20.35
N ALA A 457 2.48 0.52 19.82
CA ALA A 457 1.03 0.43 19.89
C ALA A 457 0.46 -0.70 19.02
N PRO A 458 -0.67 -1.32 19.41
CA PRO A 458 -1.36 -2.28 18.58
C PRO A 458 -1.94 -1.61 17.33
N ASN A 459 -2.02 -2.36 16.22
CA ASN A 459 -2.68 -1.89 15.01
C ASN A 459 -4.21 -2.07 15.10
N THR A 460 -4.95 -1.50 14.14
CA THR A 460 -6.42 -1.55 14.08
C THR A 460 -6.93 -2.98 14.14
N GLN A 461 -6.28 -3.90 13.45
CA GLN A 461 -6.71 -5.28 13.34
C GLN A 461 -6.44 -6.06 14.65
N GLU A 462 -5.36 -5.74 15.35
CA GLU A 462 -5.06 -6.29 16.68
C GLU A 462 -6.09 -5.80 17.72
N ILE A 463 -6.49 -4.51 17.65
CA ILE A 463 -7.50 -3.92 18.53
C ILE A 463 -8.86 -4.62 18.35
N LEU A 464 -9.26 -4.93 17.11
CA LEU A 464 -10.51 -5.61 16.79
C LEU A 464 -10.37 -7.14 16.66
N GLY A 465 -9.25 -7.71 17.04
CA GLY A 465 -8.87 -9.12 16.78
C GLY A 465 -9.91 -10.16 17.22
N ARG A 466 -10.65 -9.91 18.30
CA ARG A 466 -11.73 -10.80 18.79
C ARG A 466 -12.84 -11.03 17.76
N PHE A 467 -13.03 -10.11 16.83
CA PHE A 467 -14.12 -10.11 15.85
C PHE A 467 -13.67 -10.55 14.45
N GLN A 468 -12.44 -11.07 14.32
CA GLN A 468 -11.87 -11.50 13.06
C GLN A 468 -12.13 -10.45 11.94
N PRO A 469 -11.54 -9.26 12.06
CA PRO A 469 -11.92 -8.09 11.27
C PRO A 469 -11.64 -8.27 9.78
N ALA A 470 -10.68 -9.12 9.40
CA ALA A 470 -10.23 -9.34 8.03
C ALA A 470 -9.96 -10.83 7.76
N LEU A 471 -9.85 -11.20 6.46
CA LEU A 471 -9.32 -12.49 6.06
C LEU A 471 -7.86 -12.63 6.48
N ASN A 472 -7.42 -13.86 6.73
CA ASN A 472 -6.04 -14.18 7.14
C ASN A 472 -5.60 -13.52 8.46
N PHE A 473 -6.55 -13.05 9.26
CA PHE A 473 -6.29 -12.66 10.63
C PHE A 473 -6.30 -13.95 11.49
N HIS A 474 -5.14 -14.33 12.04
CA HIS A 474 -5.00 -15.55 12.81
C HIS A 474 -5.16 -15.26 14.30
N ASP A 475 -6.05 -15.98 14.99
CA ASP A 475 -6.35 -15.85 16.43
C ASP A 475 -5.16 -16.13 17.37
N GLY A 476 -4.05 -16.68 16.87
CA GLY A 476 -2.83 -16.92 17.65
C GLY A 476 -2.02 -15.68 18.02
N ARG A 477 -2.42 -14.49 17.56
CA ARG A 477 -1.82 -13.23 17.99
C ARG A 477 -2.36 -12.84 19.34
N ARG A 478 -1.46 -12.53 20.27
CA ARG A 478 -1.78 -12.13 21.65
C ARG A 478 -2.92 -11.12 21.64
N LEU A 479 -4.01 -11.45 22.32
CA LEU A 479 -5.06 -10.47 22.63
C LEU A 479 -4.40 -9.29 23.32
N VAL A 480 -4.37 -8.17 22.65
CA VAL A 480 -3.79 -6.94 23.21
C VAL A 480 -4.67 -6.45 24.36
N ARG A 481 -4.04 -5.82 25.37
CA ARG A 481 -4.79 -5.23 26.50
C ARG A 481 -5.83 -4.22 26.01
N LEU A 482 -5.50 -3.43 24.97
CA LEU A 482 -6.41 -2.49 24.31
C LEU A 482 -7.24 -3.25 23.25
N SER A 483 -8.28 -3.94 23.67
CA SER A 483 -9.19 -4.67 22.77
C SER A 483 -10.54 -3.97 22.68
N TRP A 484 -11.00 -3.71 21.43
CA TRP A 484 -12.29 -3.13 21.18
C TRP A 484 -13.44 -4.00 21.73
N ARG A 485 -14.43 -3.36 22.31
CA ARG A 485 -15.69 -3.95 22.77
C ARG A 485 -16.82 -2.98 22.51
N PRO A 486 -18.06 -3.42 22.28
CA PRO A 486 -19.22 -2.55 22.14
C PRO A 486 -19.62 -1.95 23.50
N THR A 487 -18.84 -1.00 24.01
CA THR A 487 -19.04 -0.29 25.27
C THR A 487 -19.16 1.22 25.06
N PRO A 488 -19.82 1.97 25.96
CA PRO A 488 -19.90 3.42 25.85
C PRO A 488 -18.54 4.11 25.76
N ALA A 489 -17.53 3.60 26.47
CA ALA A 489 -16.17 4.15 26.42
C ALA A 489 -15.57 4.02 25.00
N TRP A 490 -15.70 2.85 24.37
CA TRP A 490 -15.25 2.68 23.00
C TRP A 490 -16.09 3.48 22.00
N ALA A 491 -17.39 3.62 22.24
CA ALA A 491 -18.23 4.49 21.41
C ALA A 491 -17.75 5.96 21.48
N ALA A 492 -17.41 6.45 22.67
CA ALA A 492 -16.87 7.80 22.85
C ALA A 492 -15.50 7.97 22.14
N ILE A 493 -14.60 6.99 22.27
CA ILE A 493 -13.31 7.01 21.58
C ILE A 493 -13.52 7.07 20.05
N VAL A 494 -14.33 6.17 19.49
CA VAL A 494 -14.60 6.12 18.06
C VAL A 494 -15.29 7.41 17.58
N ALA A 495 -16.25 7.94 18.35
CA ALA A 495 -16.89 9.21 18.03
C ALA A 495 -15.89 10.38 17.99
N THR A 496 -14.95 10.43 18.94
CA THR A 496 -13.89 11.45 18.95
C THR A 496 -12.97 11.31 17.73
N LEU A 497 -12.51 10.09 17.40
CA LEU A 497 -11.69 9.85 16.21
C LEU A 497 -12.45 10.22 14.93
N THR A 498 -13.76 9.89 14.87
CA THR A 498 -14.65 10.26 13.76
C THR A 498 -14.75 11.78 13.63
N ALA A 499 -15.02 12.49 14.71
CA ALA A 499 -15.13 13.94 14.70
C ALA A 499 -13.83 14.60 14.26
N CYS A 500 -12.68 14.19 14.80
CA CYS A 500 -11.36 14.67 14.36
C CYS A 500 -11.12 14.38 12.87
N GLY A 501 -11.46 13.17 12.40
CA GLY A 501 -11.32 12.79 11.00
C GLY A 501 -12.19 13.62 10.06
N LEU A 502 -13.45 13.82 10.41
CA LEU A 502 -14.41 14.61 9.62
C LEU A 502 -14.05 16.11 9.59
N LEU A 503 -13.66 16.71 10.71
CA LEU A 503 -13.20 18.10 10.78
C LEU A 503 -11.92 18.33 9.98
N SER A 504 -11.13 17.29 9.74
CA SER A 504 -9.89 17.36 8.94
C SER A 504 -10.12 17.17 7.42
N LEU A 505 -11.34 16.86 6.97
CA LEU A 505 -11.66 16.68 5.53
C LEU A 505 -11.47 17.96 4.69
N THR A 506 -11.48 19.13 5.30
CA THR A 506 -11.28 20.42 4.62
C THR A 506 -9.83 20.69 4.24
N ARG A 507 -8.88 19.89 4.74
CA ARG A 507 -7.46 20.03 4.41
C ARG A 507 -7.18 19.45 3.02
N VAL A 508 -6.16 20.01 2.35
CA VAL A 508 -5.66 19.43 1.10
C VAL A 508 -5.14 18.03 1.41
N SER A 509 -5.80 17.03 0.87
CA SER A 509 -5.45 15.63 1.07
C SER A 509 -4.81 15.10 -0.23
N GLU A 510 -3.51 14.86 -0.19
CA GLU A 510 -2.81 14.14 -1.25
C GLU A 510 -3.01 12.63 -1.02
N PHE A 511 -3.58 11.94 -1.99
CA PHE A 511 -3.54 10.48 -1.98
C PHE A 511 -2.26 10.04 -2.69
N LEU A 512 -1.28 9.62 -1.91
CA LEU A 512 0.08 9.33 -2.42
C LEU A 512 0.07 8.29 -3.54
N TYR A 513 -0.87 7.37 -3.54
CA TYR A 513 -0.99 6.33 -4.57
C TYR A 513 -1.36 6.85 -5.96
N TYR A 514 -1.86 8.08 -6.10
CA TYR A 514 -2.10 8.72 -7.41
C TYR A 514 -0.83 9.25 -8.06
N GLN A 515 0.24 9.36 -7.30
CA GLN A 515 1.51 9.89 -7.78
C GLN A 515 2.40 8.80 -8.42
N PHE A 516 1.99 7.52 -8.36
CA PHE A 516 2.80 6.37 -8.80
C PHE A 516 2.20 5.59 -9.96
#